data_ab0a8304d2e244d879e41cf8ef8c45c9
#
_entry.id   ab0a8304d2e244d879e41cf8ef8c45c9
#
_cell.length_a   1.000
_cell.length_b   1.000
_cell.length_c   1.000
_cell.angle_alpha   90.00
_cell.angle_beta   90.00
_cell.angle_gamma   90.00
#
_symmetry.space_group_name_H-M   'P 1'
#
loop_
_entity.id
_entity.type
_entity.pdbx_description
1 polymer ?
#
loop_
_entity_poly.entity_id
_entity_poly.type
_entity_poly.pdbx_seq_one_letter_code
_entity_poly.pdbx_strand_id
1 'polypeptide(L)'
;MVNYVMEHIDRAFKLLLKNHYIDDLNTHTGVIYGVWANYRLAYLNPAWFRFALENGGEPQITADWGLGRSILDCMSGVVREFYKAKFDKCLMSHEVCNHLYECSSKTVYRRYHQIVYPLGDREGLLFVNSLITNRPHDKEKRPDRDANELFYVDENGFICQCALCRRTKNLREAERWDWVPEWVRQCPEHTSHTFCPSCFGHYFPLTTTTSKGRT
;
A
#
# COMPACT_ATOMS: atom_id res chain seq x y z
N MET A 1 0.21 15.92 32.79
CA MET A 1 0.01 15.34 31.47
C MET A 1 1.34 15.44 30.75
N VAL A 2 2.05 14.33 30.58
CA VAL A 2 3.31 14.30 29.83
C VAL A 2 2.92 14.30 28.37
N ASN A 3 3.17 15.44 27.65
CA ASN A 3 3.07 15.48 26.21
C ASN A 3 4.17 14.55 25.66
N TYR A 4 3.80 13.32 25.32
CA TYR A 4 4.61 12.46 24.47
C TYR A 4 4.57 13.09 23.07
N VAL A 5 5.54 13.93 22.77
CA VAL A 5 5.86 14.31 21.39
C VAL A 5 6.40 13.01 20.78
N MET A 6 5.56 12.26 20.06
CA MET A 6 6.04 11.11 19.32
C MET A 6 7.10 11.61 18.32
N GLU A 7 8.32 11.12 18.47
CA GLU A 7 9.35 11.37 17.46
C GLU A 7 8.88 10.71 16.14
N HIS A 8 8.56 11.52 15.15
CA HIS A 8 8.10 11.05 13.83
C HIS A 8 9.26 10.82 12.86
N ILE A 9 10.50 11.03 13.32
CA ILE A 9 11.70 10.85 12.53
C ILE A 9 12.85 10.32 13.38
N ASP A 10 13.51 9.30 12.87
CA ASP A 10 14.79 8.81 13.40
C ASP A 10 15.89 9.86 13.15
N ARG A 11 16.72 10.12 14.17
CA ARG A 11 17.77 11.17 14.11
C ARG A 11 18.81 10.90 13.02
N ALA A 12 19.20 9.64 12.84
CA ALA A 12 20.16 9.28 11.80
C ALA A 12 19.50 9.36 10.41
N PHE A 13 18.25 8.95 10.29
CA PHE A 13 17.50 9.03 9.03
C PHE A 13 17.29 10.49 8.58
N LYS A 14 17.15 11.42 9.52
CA LYS A 14 17.09 12.85 9.22
C LYS A 14 18.29 13.35 8.41
N LEU A 15 19.47 12.77 8.60
CA LEU A 15 20.67 13.13 7.83
C LEU A 15 20.57 12.70 6.37
N LEU A 16 19.83 11.60 6.07
CA LEU A 16 19.57 11.20 4.68
C LEU A 16 18.60 12.15 3.98
N LEU A 17 17.72 12.80 4.74
CA LEU A 17 16.73 13.75 4.22
C LEU A 17 17.27 15.17 4.05
N LYS A 18 18.55 15.43 4.33
CA LYS A 18 19.15 16.78 4.28
C LYS A 18 18.96 17.54 2.96
N ASN A 19 18.82 16.82 1.85
CA ASN A 19 18.55 17.38 0.53
C ASN A 19 17.05 17.60 0.25
N HIS A 20 16.19 17.17 1.19
CA HIS A 20 14.75 17.37 1.16
C HIS A 20 14.40 18.33 2.29
N TYR A 21 13.68 19.39 1.99
CA TYR A 21 13.21 20.33 3.00
C TYR A 21 12.21 19.63 3.92
N ILE A 22 12.62 19.30 5.15
CA ILE A 22 11.81 18.58 6.14
C ILE A 22 10.47 19.26 6.37
N ASP A 23 10.45 20.58 6.40
CA ASP A 23 9.23 21.36 6.61
C ASP A 23 8.24 21.17 5.44
N ASP A 24 8.75 21.10 4.21
CA ASP A 24 7.91 20.80 3.03
C ASP A 24 7.34 19.39 3.08
N LEU A 25 8.13 18.40 3.51
CA LEU A 25 7.65 17.03 3.71
C LEU A 25 6.57 16.96 4.81
N ASN A 26 6.75 17.72 5.90
CA ASN A 26 5.80 17.75 7.02
C ASN A 26 4.49 18.50 6.68
N THR A 27 4.55 19.51 5.83
CA THR A 27 3.37 20.28 5.39
C THR A 27 2.65 19.66 4.21
N HIS A 28 3.26 18.67 3.55
CA HIS A 28 2.67 17.99 2.40
C HIS A 28 1.34 17.30 2.77
N THR A 29 0.33 17.44 1.90
CA THR A 29 -1.02 16.91 2.15
C THR A 29 -1.12 15.39 1.97
N GLY A 30 -0.30 14.81 1.11
CA GLY A 30 -0.20 13.38 0.89
C GLY A 30 0.65 12.68 1.94
N VAL A 31 0.42 11.37 2.09
CA VAL A 31 1.18 10.54 3.03
C VAL A 31 2.60 10.35 2.52
N ILE A 32 3.57 10.79 3.32
CA ILE A 32 5.00 10.59 3.08
C ILE A 32 5.59 9.81 4.24
N TYR A 33 6.38 8.79 3.93
CA TYR A 33 7.13 8.04 4.94
C TYR A 33 8.49 7.60 4.41
N GLY A 34 9.44 7.43 5.30
CA GLY A 34 10.78 6.95 5.00
C GLY A 34 11.07 5.63 5.69
N VAL A 35 11.87 4.79 5.05
CA VAL A 35 12.32 3.52 5.62
C VAL A 35 13.82 3.36 5.44
N TRP A 36 14.46 2.68 6.37
CA TRP A 36 15.82 2.19 6.21
C TRP A 36 15.88 1.09 5.13
N ALA A 37 17.08 0.74 4.66
CA ALA A 37 17.29 -0.34 3.68
C ALA A 37 16.72 -1.69 4.11
N ASN A 38 16.51 -1.90 5.42
CA ASN A 38 15.87 -3.10 5.98
C ASN A 38 14.33 -2.96 6.08
N TYR A 39 13.76 -1.96 5.41
CA TYR A 39 12.30 -1.67 5.36
C TYR A 39 11.66 -1.24 6.68
N ARG A 40 12.46 -0.88 7.70
CA ARG A 40 11.92 -0.35 8.96
C ARG A 40 11.61 1.13 8.82
N LEU A 41 10.41 1.53 9.27
CA LEU A 41 9.95 2.91 9.30
C LEU A 41 10.93 3.78 10.10
N ALA A 42 11.34 4.88 9.47
CA ALA A 42 12.30 5.84 10.02
C ALA A 42 11.81 7.29 9.95
N TYR A 43 10.79 7.56 9.13
CA TYR A 43 10.15 8.88 9.04
C TYR A 43 8.67 8.70 8.70
N LEU A 44 7.81 9.49 9.35
CA LEU A 44 6.36 9.56 9.11
C LEU A 44 5.95 11.04 9.11
N ASN A 45 5.34 11.53 8.02
CA ASN A 45 4.83 12.89 8.03
C ASN A 45 3.47 13.00 8.74
N PRO A 46 3.01 14.21 9.13
CA PRO A 46 1.72 14.39 9.80
C PRO A 46 0.51 13.85 9.01
N ALA A 47 0.60 13.79 7.69
CA ALA A 47 -0.47 13.23 6.85
C ALA A 47 -0.66 11.72 7.04
N TRP A 48 0.34 10.97 7.49
CA TRP A 48 0.22 9.57 7.86
C TRP A 48 -0.84 9.36 8.95
N PHE A 49 -0.74 10.10 10.04
CA PHE A 49 -1.67 10.01 11.17
C PHE A 49 -3.04 10.57 10.85
N ARG A 50 -3.08 11.70 10.13
CA ARG A 50 -4.33 12.29 9.67
C ARG A 50 -5.11 11.32 8.79
N PHE A 51 -4.45 10.67 7.83
CA PHE A 51 -5.08 9.68 6.97
C PHE A 51 -5.62 8.48 7.78
N ALA A 52 -4.87 7.99 8.76
CA ALA A 52 -5.31 6.91 9.65
C ALA A 52 -6.57 7.32 10.43
N LEU A 53 -6.57 8.50 11.02
CA LEU A 53 -7.73 9.03 11.76
C LEU A 53 -8.98 9.15 10.88
N GLU A 54 -8.84 9.78 9.70
CA GLU A 54 -9.95 10.01 8.77
C GLU A 54 -10.53 8.73 8.16
N ASN A 55 -9.76 7.63 8.17
CA ASN A 55 -10.16 6.36 7.56
C ASN A 55 -10.37 5.23 8.57
N GLY A 56 -10.48 5.56 9.88
CA GLY A 56 -10.79 4.59 10.93
C GLY A 56 -9.63 3.63 11.25
N GLY A 57 -8.39 4.02 10.95
CA GLY A 57 -7.18 3.24 11.27
C GLY A 57 -6.65 3.50 12.69
N GLU A 58 -7.15 4.51 13.38
CA GLU A 58 -6.76 4.79 14.77
C GLU A 58 -7.64 4.03 15.78
N PRO A 59 -7.11 3.62 16.94
CA PRO A 59 -5.74 3.87 17.45
C PRO A 59 -4.66 2.86 16.97
N GLN A 60 -5.01 1.86 16.17
CA GLN A 60 -4.14 0.76 15.79
C GLN A 60 -2.91 1.23 15.00
N ILE A 61 -3.08 2.17 14.07
CA ILE A 61 -1.96 2.66 13.26
C ILE A 61 -0.92 3.35 14.14
N THR A 62 -1.33 4.18 15.09
CA THR A 62 -0.40 4.82 16.04
C THR A 62 0.26 3.79 16.97
N ALA A 63 -0.47 2.76 17.40
CA ALA A 63 0.05 1.75 18.33
C ALA A 63 1.02 0.78 17.64
N ASP A 64 0.72 0.34 16.41
CA ASP A 64 1.39 -0.78 15.77
C ASP A 64 2.37 -0.37 14.67
N TRP A 65 2.25 0.84 14.12
CA TRP A 65 2.96 1.30 12.92
C TRP A 65 3.80 2.56 13.17
N GLY A 66 4.57 2.53 14.27
CA GLY A 66 5.56 3.56 14.59
C GLY A 66 6.94 3.31 13.96
N LEU A 67 7.90 4.18 14.31
CA LEU A 67 9.29 4.02 13.88
C LEU A 67 9.85 2.65 14.31
N GLY A 68 10.66 2.06 13.45
CA GLY A 68 11.26 0.74 13.66
C GLY A 68 10.38 -0.45 13.22
N ARG A 69 9.09 -0.26 12.93
CA ARG A 69 8.23 -1.32 12.37
C ARG A 69 8.56 -1.55 10.89
N SER A 70 8.60 -2.81 10.45
CA SER A 70 8.83 -3.11 9.03
C SER A 70 7.56 -2.88 8.21
N ILE A 71 7.65 -2.11 7.11
CA ILE A 71 6.52 -1.94 6.19
C ILE A 71 6.13 -3.24 5.47
N LEU A 72 7.01 -4.23 5.45
CA LEU A 72 6.71 -5.53 4.86
C LEU A 72 5.82 -6.39 5.76
N ASP A 73 5.64 -6.01 7.03
CA ASP A 73 4.80 -6.78 7.97
C ASP A 73 3.29 -6.61 7.70
N CYS A 74 2.89 -5.56 6.92
CA CYS A 74 1.51 -5.42 6.44
C CYS A 74 1.20 -6.26 5.20
N MET A 75 2.17 -7.00 4.68
CA MET A 75 2.06 -7.77 3.45
C MET A 75 2.41 -9.23 3.72
N SER A 76 1.80 -10.14 2.97
CA SER A 76 2.08 -11.56 3.05
C SER A 76 2.16 -12.20 1.66
N GLY A 77 2.72 -13.41 1.57
CA GLY A 77 2.77 -14.22 0.36
C GLY A 77 3.33 -13.45 -0.85
N VAL A 78 2.72 -13.67 -2.00
CA VAL A 78 3.16 -13.10 -3.30
C VAL A 78 3.16 -11.57 -3.33
N VAL A 79 2.32 -10.91 -2.52
CA VAL A 79 2.28 -9.44 -2.44
C VAL A 79 3.56 -8.93 -1.78
N ARG A 80 3.97 -9.54 -0.68
CA ARG A 80 5.21 -9.20 0.03
C ARG A 80 6.43 -9.36 -0.87
N GLU A 81 6.54 -10.51 -1.53
CA GLU A 81 7.66 -10.81 -2.42
C GLU A 81 7.73 -9.82 -3.59
N PHE A 82 6.58 -9.51 -4.19
CA PHE A 82 6.50 -8.55 -5.28
C PHE A 82 7.00 -7.16 -4.88
N TYR A 83 6.47 -6.60 -3.78
CA TYR A 83 6.87 -5.26 -3.33
C TYR A 83 8.31 -5.24 -2.83
N LYS A 84 8.76 -6.30 -2.14
CA LYS A 84 10.15 -6.40 -1.72
C LYS A 84 11.11 -6.37 -2.91
N ALA A 85 10.87 -7.20 -3.95
CA ALA A 85 11.69 -7.20 -5.15
C ALA A 85 11.72 -5.84 -5.85
N LYS A 86 10.59 -5.14 -5.88
CA LYS A 86 10.48 -3.79 -6.45
C LYS A 86 11.29 -2.77 -5.66
N PHE A 87 11.22 -2.80 -4.34
CA PHE A 87 11.97 -1.87 -3.47
C PHE A 87 13.46 -2.20 -3.46
N ASP A 88 13.85 -3.49 -3.47
CA ASP A 88 15.23 -3.93 -3.64
C ASP A 88 15.83 -3.37 -4.94
N LYS A 89 15.09 -3.47 -6.05
CA LYS A 89 15.52 -2.91 -7.33
C LYS A 89 15.74 -1.39 -7.23
N CYS A 90 14.82 -0.66 -6.61
CA CYS A 90 14.95 0.79 -6.41
C CYS A 90 16.22 1.15 -5.61
N LEU A 91 16.47 0.43 -4.51
CA LEU A 91 17.68 0.61 -3.69
C LEU A 91 18.96 0.30 -4.48
N MET A 92 18.97 -0.77 -5.26
CA MET A 92 20.18 -1.25 -5.96
C MET A 92 20.51 -0.41 -7.19
N SER A 93 19.49 0.02 -7.97
CA SER A 93 19.68 0.80 -9.19
C SER A 93 19.89 2.28 -8.94
N HIS A 94 19.59 2.79 -7.75
CA HIS A 94 19.49 4.22 -7.45
C HIS A 94 18.49 4.99 -8.33
N GLU A 95 17.58 4.26 -9.01
CA GLU A 95 16.56 4.87 -9.85
C GLU A 95 15.26 5.08 -9.06
N VAL A 96 14.58 6.19 -9.33
CA VAL A 96 13.26 6.47 -8.78
C VAL A 96 12.27 5.46 -9.32
N CYS A 97 11.60 4.75 -8.44
CA CYS A 97 10.51 3.85 -8.79
C CYS A 97 9.16 4.53 -8.58
N ASN A 98 8.21 4.22 -9.43
CA ASN A 98 6.84 4.69 -9.23
C ASN A 98 5.81 3.65 -9.66
N HIS A 99 4.59 3.77 -9.18
CA HIS A 99 3.45 3.00 -9.65
C HIS A 99 2.13 3.62 -9.20
N LEU A 100 1.09 3.24 -9.91
CA LEU A 100 -0.29 3.54 -9.52
C LEU A 100 -0.81 2.39 -8.66
N TYR A 101 -1.62 2.72 -7.66
CA TYR A 101 -2.32 1.71 -6.87
C TYR A 101 -3.68 2.22 -6.40
N GLU A 102 -4.57 1.29 -6.11
CA GLU A 102 -5.87 1.58 -5.52
C GLU A 102 -5.81 1.38 -4.00
N CYS A 103 -6.37 2.32 -3.25
CA CYS A 103 -6.58 2.25 -1.80
C CYS A 103 -7.99 2.74 -1.47
N SER A 104 -8.97 1.95 -1.90
CA SER A 104 -10.39 2.28 -1.75
C SER A 104 -10.90 1.92 -0.34
N SER A 105 -11.86 2.71 0.15
CA SER A 105 -12.66 2.37 1.33
C SER A 105 -13.99 1.75 0.92
N LYS A 106 -14.84 1.38 1.88
CA LYS A 106 -16.18 0.84 1.62
C LYS A 106 -17.01 1.71 0.67
N THR A 107 -16.90 3.03 0.78
CA THR A 107 -17.78 3.99 0.08
C THR A 107 -17.06 4.80 -1.01
N VAL A 108 -15.74 4.88 -0.95
CA VAL A 108 -14.95 5.78 -1.78
C VAL A 108 -13.90 5.02 -2.57
N TYR A 109 -13.90 5.23 -3.88
CA TYR A 109 -12.83 4.82 -4.78
C TYR A 109 -11.69 5.82 -4.71
N ARG A 110 -10.47 5.34 -4.36
CA ARG A 110 -9.24 6.16 -4.34
C ARG A 110 -8.16 5.50 -5.18
N ARG A 111 -7.48 6.33 -5.97
CA ARG A 111 -6.28 5.92 -6.69
C ARG A 111 -5.13 6.87 -6.35
N TYR A 112 -3.99 6.29 -6.06
CA TYR A 112 -2.76 6.98 -5.71
C TYR A 112 -1.67 6.73 -6.73
N HIS A 113 -0.77 7.72 -6.84
CA HIS A 113 0.54 7.57 -7.44
C HIS A 113 1.57 7.55 -6.32
N GLN A 114 2.28 6.45 -6.20
CA GLN A 114 3.41 6.32 -5.28
C GLN A 114 4.70 6.53 -6.05
N ILE A 115 5.54 7.43 -5.55
CA ILE A 115 6.91 7.63 -6.02
C ILE A 115 7.82 7.23 -4.88
N VAL A 116 8.86 6.44 -5.18
CA VAL A 116 9.84 5.95 -4.22
C VAL A 116 11.21 6.43 -4.63
N TYR A 117 11.82 7.24 -3.78
CA TYR A 117 13.14 7.81 -3.97
C TYR A 117 14.17 7.00 -3.18
N PRO A 118 15.24 6.49 -3.79
CA PRO A 118 16.38 5.95 -3.05
C PRO A 118 17.13 7.08 -2.35
N LEU A 119 17.57 6.82 -1.12
CA LEU A 119 18.27 7.77 -0.27
C LEU A 119 19.66 7.25 0.08
N GLY A 120 20.63 8.19 0.17
CA GLY A 120 22.02 7.88 0.50
C GLY A 120 22.65 6.91 -0.50
N ASP A 121 23.67 6.19 -0.08
CA ASP A 121 24.21 5.06 -0.85
C ASP A 121 23.50 3.75 -0.43
N ARG A 122 22.27 3.56 -0.91
CA ARG A 122 21.40 2.40 -0.60
C ARG A 122 21.02 2.31 0.89
N GLU A 123 20.98 3.44 1.57
CA GLU A 123 20.74 3.48 3.01
C GLU A 123 19.24 3.47 3.36
N GLY A 124 18.38 3.97 2.46
CA GLY A 124 16.94 4.04 2.70
C GLY A 124 16.12 4.40 1.49
N LEU A 125 14.80 4.46 1.69
CA LEU A 125 13.82 4.86 0.69
C LEU A 125 12.87 5.91 1.28
N LEU A 126 12.50 6.90 0.46
CA LEU A 126 11.43 7.87 0.75
C LEU A 126 10.24 7.59 -0.15
N PHE A 127 9.08 7.36 0.44
CA PHE A 127 7.81 7.08 -0.24
C PHE A 127 6.93 8.32 -0.23
N VAL A 128 6.51 8.78 -1.40
CA VAL A 128 5.59 9.89 -1.57
C VAL A 128 4.31 9.37 -2.23
N ASN A 129 3.17 9.50 -1.55
CA ASN A 129 1.88 9.03 -2.03
C ASN A 129 0.99 10.23 -2.37
N SER A 130 0.70 10.40 -3.65
CA SER A 130 -0.15 11.47 -4.17
C SER A 130 -1.52 10.94 -4.56
N LEU A 131 -2.59 11.51 -4.00
CA LEU A 131 -3.96 11.16 -4.36
C LEU A 131 -4.28 11.71 -5.75
N ILE A 132 -4.64 10.83 -6.68
CA ILE A 132 -4.98 11.20 -8.07
C ILE A 132 -6.50 11.25 -8.25
N THR A 133 -7.20 10.28 -7.69
CA THR A 133 -8.65 10.14 -7.85
C THR A 133 -9.30 9.87 -6.50
N ASN A 134 -10.35 10.63 -6.19
CA ASN A 134 -11.17 10.45 -5.01
C ASN A 134 -12.64 10.70 -5.42
N ARG A 135 -13.46 9.64 -5.46
CA ARG A 135 -14.86 9.72 -5.87
C ARG A 135 -15.66 8.57 -5.27
N PRO A 136 -17.00 8.67 -5.17
CA PRO A 136 -17.83 7.53 -4.81
C PRO A 136 -17.60 6.33 -5.74
N HIS A 137 -17.86 5.12 -5.25
CA HIS A 137 -17.85 3.94 -6.10
C HIS A 137 -18.92 4.01 -7.18
N ASP A 138 -18.56 3.55 -8.37
CA ASP A 138 -19.49 3.29 -9.46
C ASP A 138 -20.19 1.95 -9.18
N LYS A 139 -21.45 2.02 -8.75
CA LYS A 139 -22.22 0.84 -8.35
C LYS A 139 -22.55 -0.10 -9.51
N GLU A 140 -22.62 0.40 -10.73
CA GLU A 140 -22.83 -0.44 -11.92
C GLU A 140 -21.60 -1.32 -12.19
N LYS A 141 -20.39 -0.73 -12.03
CA LYS A 141 -19.12 -1.46 -12.25
C LYS A 141 -18.65 -2.23 -11.03
N ARG A 142 -19.19 -1.91 -9.86
CA ARG A 142 -18.81 -2.50 -8.57
C ARG A 142 -20.05 -2.71 -7.70
N PRO A 143 -20.94 -3.62 -8.11
CA PRO A 143 -22.15 -3.93 -7.33
C PRO A 143 -21.77 -4.54 -5.98
N ASP A 144 -22.47 -4.11 -4.93
CA ASP A 144 -22.30 -4.66 -3.60
C ASP A 144 -22.74 -6.13 -3.57
N ARG A 145 -21.97 -6.95 -2.85
CA ARG A 145 -22.28 -8.35 -2.53
C ARG A 145 -22.27 -8.55 -1.03
N ASP A 146 -23.14 -9.44 -0.56
CA ASP A 146 -23.22 -9.81 0.85
C ASP A 146 -21.98 -10.61 1.26
N ALA A 147 -21.59 -10.48 2.51
CA ALA A 147 -20.50 -11.22 3.15
C ALA A 147 -20.93 -12.67 3.45
N ASN A 148 -21.15 -13.45 2.41
CA ASN A 148 -21.60 -14.85 2.52
C ASN A 148 -20.41 -15.80 2.40
N GLU A 149 -20.02 -16.42 3.52
CA GLU A 149 -18.88 -17.33 3.61
C GLU A 149 -18.92 -18.49 2.60
N LEU A 150 -20.11 -18.99 2.24
CA LEU A 150 -20.26 -20.07 1.28
C LEU A 150 -19.69 -19.78 -0.12
N PHE A 151 -19.53 -18.51 -0.46
CA PHE A 151 -18.99 -18.07 -1.74
C PHE A 151 -17.50 -17.71 -1.69
N TYR A 152 -16.95 -17.45 -0.51
CA TYR A 152 -15.64 -16.77 -0.41
C TYR A 152 -14.67 -17.42 0.57
N VAL A 153 -15.13 -18.31 1.47
CA VAL A 153 -14.25 -19.00 2.43
C VAL A 153 -13.86 -20.37 1.87
N ASP A 154 -12.57 -20.65 1.81
CA ASP A 154 -12.06 -21.94 1.32
C ASP A 154 -12.18 -23.05 2.38
N GLU A 155 -11.78 -24.26 2.00
CA GLU A 155 -11.83 -25.46 2.86
C GLU A 155 -10.94 -25.35 4.12
N ASN A 156 -9.97 -24.42 4.11
CA ASN A 156 -9.07 -24.16 5.23
C ASN A 156 -9.53 -22.95 6.06
N GLY A 157 -10.68 -22.37 5.75
CA GLY A 157 -11.24 -21.22 6.45
C GLY A 157 -10.65 -19.87 6.01
N PHE A 158 -9.96 -19.80 4.87
CA PHE A 158 -9.35 -18.57 4.39
C PHE A 158 -10.18 -17.84 3.35
N ILE A 159 -10.13 -16.51 3.41
CA ILE A 159 -10.66 -15.61 2.40
C ILE A 159 -9.50 -15.07 1.59
N CYS A 160 -9.66 -15.00 0.26
CA CYS A 160 -8.65 -14.41 -0.63
C CYS A 160 -9.10 -13.03 -1.11
N GLN A 161 -8.42 -11.96 -0.70
CA GLN A 161 -8.75 -10.58 -1.06
C GLN A 161 -7.64 -9.95 -1.91
N CYS A 162 -8.02 -9.14 -2.90
CA CYS A 162 -7.06 -8.37 -3.69
C CYS A 162 -6.45 -7.25 -2.85
N ALA A 163 -5.12 -7.20 -2.75
CA ALA A 163 -4.39 -6.19 -1.99
C ALA A 163 -4.59 -4.76 -2.50
N LEU A 164 -4.99 -4.58 -3.76
CA LEU A 164 -5.22 -3.27 -4.38
C LEU A 164 -6.69 -2.86 -4.34
N CYS A 165 -7.55 -3.56 -5.11
CA CYS A 165 -8.95 -3.14 -5.26
C CYS A 165 -9.89 -3.66 -4.17
N ARG A 166 -9.38 -4.46 -3.24
CA ARG A 166 -10.14 -5.05 -2.11
C ARG A 166 -11.29 -5.98 -2.50
N ARG A 167 -11.39 -6.37 -3.76
CA ARG A 167 -12.34 -7.40 -4.17
C ARG A 167 -11.94 -8.75 -3.60
N THR A 168 -12.94 -9.56 -3.29
CA THR A 168 -12.78 -10.91 -2.72
C THR A 168 -12.99 -11.94 -3.82
N LYS A 169 -12.13 -12.95 -3.87
CA LYS A 169 -12.22 -14.06 -4.84
C LYS A 169 -13.46 -14.89 -4.58
N ASN A 170 -14.29 -15.09 -5.61
CA ASN A 170 -15.42 -15.99 -5.56
C ASN A 170 -14.93 -17.44 -5.79
N LEU A 171 -15.31 -18.37 -4.92
CA LEU A 171 -14.89 -19.77 -5.02
C LEU A 171 -15.83 -20.63 -5.85
N ARG A 172 -17.03 -20.13 -6.15
CA ARG A 172 -18.03 -20.82 -6.95
C ARG A 172 -17.95 -20.51 -8.44
N GLU A 173 -17.40 -19.32 -8.77
CA GLU A 173 -17.26 -18.88 -10.13
C GLU A 173 -15.77 -18.56 -10.38
N ALA A 174 -15.13 -19.36 -11.22
CA ALA A 174 -13.73 -19.18 -11.60
C ALA A 174 -13.50 -17.75 -12.16
N GLU A 175 -12.36 -17.16 -11.86
CA GLU A 175 -11.93 -15.82 -12.30
C GLU A 175 -12.77 -14.65 -11.78
N ARG A 176 -13.85 -14.89 -11.02
CA ARG A 176 -14.71 -13.84 -10.49
C ARG A 176 -14.18 -13.29 -9.18
N TRP A 177 -14.20 -11.95 -9.08
CA TRP A 177 -13.79 -11.17 -7.91
C TRP A 177 -14.87 -10.16 -7.57
N ASP A 178 -15.51 -10.35 -6.43
CA ASP A 178 -16.67 -9.58 -6.00
C ASP A 178 -16.30 -8.45 -5.06
N TRP A 179 -17.09 -7.37 -5.09
CA TRP A 179 -17.00 -6.30 -4.12
C TRP A 179 -17.88 -6.62 -2.91
N VAL A 180 -17.24 -6.91 -1.76
CA VAL A 180 -17.90 -7.22 -0.48
C VAL A 180 -17.59 -6.09 0.50
N PRO A 181 -18.44 -5.03 0.56
CA PRO A 181 -18.16 -3.80 1.31
C PRO A 181 -17.91 -4.01 2.80
N GLU A 182 -18.55 -5.02 3.38
CA GLU A 182 -18.41 -5.34 4.79
C GLU A 182 -16.96 -5.74 5.13
N TRP A 183 -16.36 -6.60 4.30
CA TRP A 183 -14.97 -7.05 4.50
C TRP A 183 -13.91 -6.02 4.08
N VAL A 184 -14.31 -4.97 3.40
CA VAL A 184 -13.43 -3.80 3.19
C VAL A 184 -13.38 -2.92 4.42
N ARG A 185 -14.51 -2.81 5.14
CA ARG A 185 -14.59 -2.07 6.40
C ARG A 185 -13.89 -2.79 7.54
N GLN A 186 -14.14 -4.09 7.66
CA GLN A 186 -13.57 -4.96 8.69
C GLN A 186 -13.09 -6.23 8.03
N CYS A 187 -11.77 -6.28 7.80
CA CYS A 187 -11.13 -7.44 7.18
C CYS A 187 -11.22 -8.64 8.14
N PRO A 188 -11.74 -9.80 7.70
CA PRO A 188 -11.74 -11.01 8.51
C PRO A 188 -10.32 -11.46 8.88
N GLU A 189 -10.16 -12.08 10.06
CA GLU A 189 -8.84 -12.48 10.58
C GLU A 189 -8.07 -13.42 9.64
N HIS A 190 -8.76 -14.34 8.99
CA HIS A 190 -8.16 -15.32 8.08
C HIS A 190 -8.18 -14.84 6.61
N THR A 191 -7.86 -13.58 6.38
CA THR A 191 -7.77 -13.04 5.01
C THR A 191 -6.34 -13.12 4.48
N SER A 192 -6.16 -13.87 3.40
CA SER A 192 -4.95 -13.84 2.59
C SER A 192 -5.04 -12.75 1.52
N HIS A 193 -3.93 -12.14 1.16
CA HIS A 193 -3.88 -11.09 0.14
C HIS A 193 -3.10 -11.54 -1.09
N THR A 194 -3.67 -11.24 -2.27
CA THR A 194 -3.03 -11.44 -3.57
C THR A 194 -3.42 -10.32 -4.53
N PHE A 195 -3.07 -10.43 -5.80
CA PHE A 195 -3.56 -9.52 -6.85
C PHE A 195 -4.63 -10.23 -7.68
N CYS A 196 -5.81 -9.61 -7.85
CA CYS A 196 -6.76 -10.12 -8.82
C CYS A 196 -6.23 -9.90 -10.26
N PRO A 197 -6.65 -10.72 -11.26
CA PRO A 197 -6.16 -10.62 -12.64
C PRO A 197 -6.29 -9.22 -13.23
N SER A 198 -7.40 -8.54 -12.99
CA SER A 198 -7.66 -7.18 -13.48
C SER A 198 -6.66 -6.17 -12.91
N CYS A 199 -6.37 -6.23 -11.60
CA CYS A 199 -5.38 -5.34 -11.00
C CYS A 199 -3.98 -5.69 -11.42
N PHE A 200 -3.65 -6.97 -11.49
CA PHE A 200 -2.34 -7.41 -11.94
C PHE A 200 -2.04 -6.93 -13.37
N GLY A 201 -2.95 -7.17 -14.30
CA GLY A 201 -2.77 -6.72 -15.68
C GLY A 201 -2.77 -5.20 -15.87
N HIS A 202 -3.53 -4.47 -15.03
CA HIS A 202 -3.62 -3.00 -15.14
C HIS A 202 -2.41 -2.28 -14.51
N TYR A 203 -1.99 -2.70 -13.32
CA TYR A 203 -0.96 -1.98 -12.57
C TYR A 203 0.45 -2.54 -12.79
N PHE A 204 0.56 -3.77 -13.28
CA PHE A 204 1.81 -4.48 -13.49
C PHE A 204 1.89 -5.14 -14.88
N PRO A 205 1.68 -4.36 -15.96
CA PRO A 205 1.76 -4.95 -17.29
C PRO A 205 3.14 -5.57 -17.50
N LEU A 206 3.16 -6.82 -17.94
CA LEU A 206 4.39 -7.46 -18.38
C LEU A 206 4.93 -6.65 -19.54
N THR A 207 6.10 -6.03 -19.38
CA THR A 207 6.82 -5.42 -20.47
C THR A 207 7.26 -6.55 -21.41
N THR A 208 6.47 -6.82 -22.44
CA THR A 208 6.93 -7.63 -23.57
C THR A 208 8.04 -6.83 -24.26
N THR A 209 9.29 -7.13 -23.95
CA THR A 209 10.41 -6.74 -24.77
C THR A 209 10.27 -7.47 -26.12
N THR A 210 9.55 -6.86 -27.05
CA THR A 210 9.66 -7.23 -28.46
C THR A 210 11.04 -6.82 -28.92
N SER A 211 11.96 -7.76 -28.90
CA SER A 211 13.20 -7.67 -29.64
C SER A 211 12.82 -7.57 -31.14
N LYS A 212 12.68 -6.35 -31.66
CA LYS A 212 12.70 -6.16 -33.10
C LYS A 212 14.10 -6.51 -33.57
N GLY A 213 14.24 -7.74 -34.07
CA GLY A 213 15.39 -8.13 -34.85
C GLY A 213 15.57 -7.13 -36.00
N ARG A 214 16.71 -6.48 -36.03
CA ARG A 214 17.18 -5.78 -37.22
C ARG A 214 17.62 -6.86 -38.22
N THR A 215 16.89 -7.01 -39.28
CA THR A 215 17.37 -7.56 -40.54
C THR A 215 17.98 -6.44 -41.35
#